data_f44eca7d455bcb3d9a70cadde10c0d41
#
_entry.id   f44eca7d455bcb3d9a70cadde10c0d41
#
_cell.length_a   1.000
_cell.length_b   1.000
_cell.length_c   1.000
_cell.angle_alpha   90.00
_cell.angle_beta   90.00
_cell.angle_gamma   90.00
#
_symmetry.space_group_name_H-M   'P 1'
#
loop_
_entity.id
_entity.type
_entity.pdbx_description
1 polymer ?
#
loop_
_entity_poly.entity_id
_entity_poly.type
_entity_poly.pdbx_seq_one_letter_code
_entity_poly.pdbx_strand_id
1 'polypeptide(L)'
;MPYCWPKETVFEELVLNVEDRFCPVCGRRMSICDHRHHRVFTFDGPLHLICKLVHCPNESCPAHRRTFSPEAEMGIVMPWWVVGWDVFCWIGHRRFARHWSVPQIREELDDSCRIAMSDDAIEKYIHRYQAMVAARQQDPRLLAETYRDVEEVVLSIDGLQPENCLLYTSPSPRDRS
;
A
#
# COMPACT_ATOMS: atom_id res chain seq x y z
N MET A 1 17.19 2.09 5.03
CA MET A 1 18.21 1.17 4.49
C MET A 1 17.55 0.32 3.41
N PRO A 2 18.24 -0.06 2.32
CA PRO A 2 17.68 -1.01 1.39
C PRO A 2 17.46 -2.34 2.11
N TYR A 3 16.37 -3.03 1.80
CA TYR A 3 16.06 -4.33 2.36
C TYR A 3 17.13 -5.35 1.93
N CYS A 4 17.70 -6.08 2.90
CA CYS A 4 18.70 -7.09 2.62
C CYS A 4 17.99 -8.45 2.44
N TRP A 5 17.91 -8.93 1.21
CA TRP A 5 17.33 -10.21 0.88
C TRP A 5 18.21 -11.36 1.40
N PRO A 6 17.61 -12.41 1.98
CA PRO A 6 18.37 -13.62 2.30
C PRO A 6 19.08 -14.16 1.04
N LYS A 7 20.33 -14.59 1.18
CA LYS A 7 21.16 -15.01 0.03
C LYS A 7 20.59 -16.20 -0.75
N GLU A 8 19.77 -17.02 -0.09
CA GLU A 8 19.16 -18.23 -0.66
C GLU A 8 17.76 -18.00 -1.23
N THR A 9 17.28 -16.74 -1.26
CA THR A 9 15.93 -16.44 -1.76
C THR A 9 15.88 -16.70 -3.26
N VAL A 10 15.09 -17.68 -3.67
CA VAL A 10 14.78 -17.95 -5.08
C VAL A 10 13.58 -17.12 -5.48
N PHE A 11 13.73 -16.29 -6.50
CA PHE A 11 12.66 -15.42 -7.00
C PHE A 11 12.03 -16.03 -8.24
N GLU A 12 10.72 -16.05 -8.30
CA GLU A 12 10.02 -16.29 -9.55
C GLU A 12 10.07 -15.03 -10.43
N GLU A 13 10.51 -15.17 -11.68
CA GLU A 13 10.60 -14.04 -12.60
C GLU A 13 9.26 -13.80 -13.31
N LEU A 14 8.75 -12.57 -13.20
CA LEU A 14 7.54 -12.13 -13.88
C LEU A 14 7.84 -10.91 -14.76
N VAL A 15 7.71 -11.10 -16.08
CA VAL A 15 7.95 -10.04 -17.07
C VAL A 15 6.65 -9.29 -17.33
N LEU A 16 6.62 -8.00 -17.00
CA LEU A 16 5.47 -7.12 -17.20
C LEU A 16 5.70 -6.21 -18.41
N ASN A 17 4.68 -6.11 -19.24
CA ASN A 17 4.66 -5.23 -20.42
C ASN A 17 3.57 -4.18 -20.23
N VAL A 18 3.76 -2.99 -20.82
CA VAL A 18 2.72 -1.98 -20.92
C VAL A 18 1.59 -2.51 -21.81
N GLU A 19 0.35 -2.44 -21.36
CA GLU A 19 -0.82 -2.97 -22.07
C GLU A 19 -1.08 -2.21 -23.36
N ASP A 20 -1.16 -0.89 -23.29
CA ASP A 20 -1.30 -0.05 -24.47
C ASP A 20 0.07 0.52 -24.91
N ARG A 21 0.53 0.06 -26.07
CA ARG A 21 1.81 0.48 -26.65
C ARG A 21 1.70 1.71 -27.55
N PHE A 22 0.56 2.39 -27.57
CA PHE A 22 0.39 3.61 -28.35
C PHE A 22 0.50 4.83 -27.45
N CYS A 23 1.22 5.86 -27.94
CA CYS A 23 1.37 7.11 -27.21
C CYS A 23 0.01 7.82 -27.05
N PRO A 24 -0.43 8.14 -25.82
CA PRO A 24 -1.73 8.77 -25.59
C PRO A 24 -1.84 10.18 -26.15
N VAL A 25 -0.71 10.79 -26.56
CA VAL A 25 -0.68 12.16 -27.09
C VAL A 25 -0.66 12.20 -28.61
N CYS A 26 0.18 11.36 -29.25
CA CYS A 26 0.37 11.43 -30.71
C CYS A 26 -0.01 10.13 -31.45
N GLY A 27 -0.49 9.10 -30.74
CA GLY A 27 -0.92 7.83 -31.32
C GLY A 27 0.19 6.96 -31.93
N ARG A 28 1.46 7.39 -31.89
CA ARG A 28 2.57 6.56 -32.41
C ARG A 28 2.87 5.40 -31.46
N ARG A 29 3.28 4.27 -32.03
CA ARG A 29 3.72 3.10 -31.27
C ARG A 29 4.98 3.44 -30.47
N MET A 30 4.92 3.19 -29.14
CA MET A 30 6.03 3.39 -28.23
C MET A 30 7.07 2.29 -28.34
N SER A 31 8.32 2.61 -28.04
CA SER A 31 9.46 1.70 -28.01
C SER A 31 9.92 1.44 -26.59
N ILE A 32 10.44 0.23 -26.36
CA ILE A 32 11.05 -0.13 -25.06
C ILE A 32 12.32 0.70 -24.91
N CYS A 33 12.46 1.37 -23.77
CA CYS A 33 13.64 2.20 -23.47
C CYS A 33 14.47 1.66 -22.31
N ASP A 34 13.86 0.90 -21.40
CA ASP A 34 14.55 0.40 -20.21
C ASP A 34 13.81 -0.78 -19.58
N HIS A 35 14.51 -1.47 -18.65
CA HIS A 35 13.97 -2.55 -17.86
C HIS A 35 14.17 -2.22 -16.37
N ARG A 36 13.07 -2.01 -15.64
CA ARG A 36 13.13 -1.80 -14.20
C ARG A 36 12.93 -3.13 -13.49
N HIS A 37 13.84 -3.45 -12.58
CA HIS A 37 13.79 -4.64 -11.75
C HIS A 37 13.23 -4.30 -10.38
N HIS A 38 12.21 -5.04 -9.93
CA HIS A 38 11.57 -4.84 -8.65
C HIS A 38 11.38 -6.20 -7.95
N ARG A 39 11.97 -6.37 -6.78
CA ARG A 39 11.86 -7.59 -5.98
C ARG A 39 10.83 -7.39 -4.89
N VAL A 40 9.89 -8.33 -4.77
CA VAL A 40 8.71 -8.20 -3.91
C VAL A 40 8.44 -9.53 -3.20
N PHE A 41 8.12 -9.48 -1.92
CA PHE A 41 7.52 -10.60 -1.21
C PHE A 41 6.00 -10.58 -1.37
N THR A 42 5.44 -11.72 -1.73
CA THR A 42 3.99 -12.00 -1.70
C THR A 42 3.74 -13.28 -0.93
N PHE A 43 2.49 -13.58 -0.59
CA PHE A 43 2.17 -14.87 0.03
C PHE A 43 2.33 -16.06 -0.91
N ASP A 44 2.27 -15.84 -2.21
CA ASP A 44 2.55 -16.87 -3.23
C ASP A 44 4.06 -17.12 -3.41
N GLY A 45 4.89 -16.27 -2.80
CA GLY A 45 6.34 -16.37 -2.82
C GLY A 45 7.04 -15.08 -3.25
N PRO A 46 8.37 -15.09 -3.23
CA PRO A 46 9.17 -13.94 -3.65
C PRO A 46 9.18 -13.79 -5.17
N LEU A 47 8.78 -12.62 -5.67
CA LEU A 47 8.71 -12.27 -7.08
C LEU A 47 9.85 -11.32 -7.48
N HIS A 48 10.40 -11.54 -8.66
CA HIS A 48 11.28 -10.62 -9.37
C HIS A 48 10.54 -10.06 -10.58
N LEU A 49 9.96 -8.88 -10.44
CA LEU A 49 9.24 -8.19 -11.49
C LEU A 49 10.24 -7.53 -12.44
N ILE A 50 10.14 -7.84 -13.73
CA ILE A 50 10.92 -7.22 -14.80
C ILE A 50 9.95 -6.35 -15.62
N CYS A 51 9.88 -5.08 -15.27
CA CYS A 51 8.97 -4.12 -15.89
C CYS A 51 9.61 -3.51 -17.13
N LYS A 52 9.07 -3.77 -18.31
CA LYS A 52 9.53 -3.15 -19.56
C LYS A 52 8.95 -1.76 -19.68
N LEU A 53 9.81 -0.76 -19.56
CA LEU A 53 9.45 0.65 -19.66
C LEU A 53 9.45 1.06 -21.14
N VAL A 54 8.46 1.87 -21.52
CA VAL A 54 8.33 2.36 -22.89
C VAL A 54 8.30 3.89 -22.94
N HIS A 55 8.73 4.48 -24.05
CA HIS A 55 8.66 5.91 -24.31
C HIS A 55 8.17 6.20 -25.74
N CYS A 56 7.69 7.40 -25.98
CA CYS A 56 7.31 7.85 -27.32
C CYS A 56 8.56 8.17 -28.14
N PRO A 57 8.76 7.55 -29.30
CA PRO A 57 9.94 7.83 -30.17
C PRO A 57 9.84 9.14 -30.92
N ASN A 58 8.70 9.82 -30.91
CA ASN A 58 8.47 11.09 -31.62
C ASN A 58 9.04 12.27 -30.84
N GLU A 59 10.18 12.80 -31.25
CA GLU A 59 10.86 13.94 -30.61
C GLU A 59 10.01 15.21 -30.52
N SER A 60 9.11 15.42 -31.47
CA SER A 60 8.17 16.54 -31.46
C SER A 60 6.97 16.34 -30.55
N CYS A 61 6.84 15.18 -29.91
CA CYS A 61 5.73 14.88 -29.02
C CYS A 61 6.01 15.38 -27.59
N PRO A 62 5.08 16.07 -26.93
CA PRO A 62 5.25 16.46 -25.52
C PRO A 62 5.50 15.30 -24.57
N ALA A 63 5.08 14.07 -24.95
CA ALA A 63 5.30 12.86 -24.18
C ALA A 63 6.64 12.14 -24.51
N HIS A 64 7.49 12.68 -25.40
CA HIS A 64 8.75 12.03 -25.81
C HIS A 64 9.68 11.70 -24.64
N ARG A 65 9.75 12.58 -23.63
CA ARG A 65 10.59 12.39 -22.44
C ARG A 65 9.92 11.63 -21.29
N ARG A 66 8.64 11.27 -21.45
CA ARG A 66 7.90 10.53 -20.42
C ARG A 66 8.10 9.04 -20.61
N THR A 67 8.42 8.36 -19.53
CA THR A 67 8.49 6.90 -19.47
C THR A 67 7.17 6.37 -18.92
N PHE A 68 6.63 5.34 -19.56
CA PHE A 68 5.42 4.65 -19.15
C PHE A 68 5.80 3.28 -18.60
N SER A 69 5.23 2.94 -17.46
CA SER A 69 5.41 1.68 -16.75
C SER A 69 4.23 0.74 -16.99
N PRO A 70 4.42 -0.57 -16.88
CA PRO A 70 3.30 -1.52 -16.90
C PRO A 70 2.31 -1.24 -15.77
N GLU A 71 1.01 -1.14 -16.09
CA GLU A 71 -0.06 -0.92 -15.14
C GLU A 71 -0.23 -2.11 -14.19
N ALA A 72 0.02 -3.32 -14.68
CA ALA A 72 -0.03 -4.56 -13.92
C ALA A 72 0.87 -4.56 -12.68
N GLU A 73 1.99 -3.82 -12.68
CA GLU A 73 2.85 -3.69 -11.50
C GLU A 73 2.10 -3.10 -10.31
N MET A 74 1.26 -2.08 -10.55
CA MET A 74 0.47 -1.43 -9.49
C MET A 74 -0.59 -2.35 -8.88
N GLY A 75 -1.00 -3.40 -9.58
CA GLY A 75 -1.87 -4.44 -9.04
C GLY A 75 -1.16 -5.41 -8.09
N ILE A 76 0.17 -5.50 -8.18
CA ILE A 76 0.97 -6.41 -7.36
C ILE A 76 1.59 -5.67 -6.17
N VAL A 77 2.19 -4.50 -6.43
CA VAL A 77 2.98 -3.77 -5.45
C VAL A 77 2.98 -2.27 -5.72
N MET A 78 3.09 -1.47 -4.67
CA MET A 78 3.34 -0.03 -4.80
C MET A 78 4.81 0.25 -5.15
N PRO A 79 5.10 1.36 -5.86
CA PRO A 79 6.47 1.76 -6.15
C PRO A 79 7.33 1.81 -4.88
N TRP A 80 8.54 1.24 -4.97
CA TRP A 80 9.54 1.23 -3.88
C TRP A 80 9.18 0.37 -2.67
N TRP A 81 8.09 -0.38 -2.69
CA TRP A 81 7.76 -1.32 -1.63
C TRP A 81 8.42 -2.68 -1.88
N VAL A 82 8.73 -3.40 -0.81
CA VAL A 82 9.31 -4.74 -0.84
C VAL A 82 8.30 -5.84 -0.56
N VAL A 83 7.05 -5.47 -0.29
CA VAL A 83 5.94 -6.41 -0.07
C VAL A 83 4.79 -6.07 -1.00
N GLY A 84 4.10 -7.10 -1.49
CA GLY A 84 2.90 -6.97 -2.29
C GLY A 84 1.69 -6.47 -1.48
N TRP A 85 0.61 -6.18 -2.20
CA TRP A 85 -0.64 -5.73 -1.59
C TRP A 85 -1.23 -6.74 -0.62
N ASP A 86 -1.09 -8.02 -0.89
CA ASP A 86 -1.55 -9.14 -0.06
C ASP A 86 -0.91 -9.09 1.33
N VAL A 87 0.42 -9.04 1.40
CA VAL A 87 1.17 -8.94 2.66
C VAL A 87 0.88 -7.62 3.37
N PHE A 88 0.82 -6.51 2.63
CA PHE A 88 0.50 -5.20 3.19
C PHE A 88 -0.89 -5.16 3.85
N CYS A 89 -1.91 -5.64 3.14
CA CYS A 89 -3.28 -5.70 3.68
C CYS A 89 -3.38 -6.65 4.86
N TRP A 90 -2.64 -7.76 4.84
CA TRP A 90 -2.59 -8.70 5.95
C TRP A 90 -1.98 -8.05 7.21
N ILE A 91 -0.85 -7.33 7.09
CA ILE A 91 -0.25 -6.59 8.22
C ILE A 91 -1.28 -5.62 8.83
N GLY A 92 -1.96 -4.83 7.99
CA GLY A 92 -2.99 -3.91 8.44
C GLY A 92 -4.15 -4.63 9.14
N HIS A 93 -4.65 -5.71 8.57
CA HIS A 93 -5.71 -6.52 9.17
C HIS A 93 -5.30 -7.12 10.53
N ARG A 94 -4.08 -7.67 10.64
CA ARG A 94 -3.60 -8.22 11.92
C ARG A 94 -3.51 -7.14 12.99
N ARG A 95 -3.03 -5.97 12.64
CA ARG A 95 -2.90 -4.84 13.57
C ARG A 95 -4.25 -4.31 14.05
N PHE A 96 -5.18 -4.03 13.12
CA PHE A 96 -6.40 -3.30 13.43
C PHE A 96 -7.62 -4.17 13.72
N ALA A 97 -7.76 -5.31 13.03
CA ALA A 97 -8.89 -6.21 13.25
C ALA A 97 -8.60 -7.29 14.29
N ARG A 98 -7.33 -7.66 14.49
CA ARG A 98 -6.93 -8.69 15.45
C ARG A 98 -6.16 -8.15 16.65
N HIS A 99 -5.82 -6.86 16.67
CA HIS A 99 -5.10 -6.17 17.75
C HIS A 99 -3.73 -6.77 18.07
N TRP A 100 -3.07 -7.37 17.08
CA TRP A 100 -1.75 -7.95 17.28
C TRP A 100 -0.69 -6.87 17.49
N SER A 101 0.29 -7.16 18.34
CA SER A 101 1.48 -6.34 18.51
C SER A 101 2.43 -6.51 17.31
N VAL A 102 3.33 -5.54 17.13
CA VAL A 102 4.34 -5.61 16.07
C VAL A 102 5.20 -6.87 16.16
N PRO A 103 5.71 -7.28 17.34
CA PRO A 103 6.45 -8.55 17.48
C PRO A 103 5.64 -9.79 17.06
N GLN A 104 4.35 -9.86 17.41
CA GLN A 104 3.50 -10.98 16.99
C GLN A 104 3.32 -11.03 15.46
N ILE A 105 3.15 -9.86 14.82
CA ILE A 105 3.07 -9.77 13.35
C ILE A 105 4.37 -10.23 12.72
N ARG A 106 5.52 -9.81 13.27
CA ARG A 106 6.84 -10.20 12.79
C ARG A 106 7.06 -11.70 12.88
N GLU A 107 6.79 -12.30 14.05
CA GLU A 107 6.95 -13.74 14.28
C GLU A 107 6.10 -14.55 13.30
N GLU A 108 4.85 -14.19 13.11
CA GLU A 108 3.96 -14.90 12.18
C GLU A 108 4.40 -14.75 10.71
N LEU A 109 4.90 -13.56 10.30
CA LEU A 109 5.45 -13.37 8.96
C LEU A 109 6.70 -14.23 8.71
N ASP A 110 7.57 -14.35 9.73
CA ASP A 110 8.79 -15.15 9.62
C ASP A 110 8.47 -16.66 9.66
N ASP A 111 7.69 -17.11 10.65
CA ASP A 111 7.41 -18.52 10.89
C ASP A 111 6.51 -19.14 9.82
N SER A 112 5.40 -18.47 9.49
CA SER A 112 4.37 -19.01 8.60
C SER A 112 4.59 -18.64 7.13
N CYS A 113 5.13 -17.46 6.87
CA CYS A 113 5.25 -16.92 5.50
C CYS A 113 6.70 -16.85 5.01
N ARG A 114 7.69 -17.09 5.88
CA ARG A 114 9.14 -16.96 5.59
C ARG A 114 9.51 -15.56 5.08
N ILE A 115 8.80 -14.54 5.56
CA ILE A 115 9.03 -13.14 5.23
C ILE A 115 9.68 -12.46 6.43
N ALA A 116 11.01 -12.39 6.45
CA ALA A 116 11.77 -11.74 7.52
C ALA A 116 11.69 -10.22 7.39
N MET A 117 11.10 -9.54 8.36
CA MET A 117 10.99 -8.08 8.43
C MET A 117 11.39 -7.57 9.80
N SER A 118 11.97 -6.36 9.87
CA SER A 118 12.20 -5.68 11.15
C SER A 118 10.92 -5.04 11.68
N ASP A 119 10.86 -4.85 12.99
CA ASP A 119 9.74 -4.16 13.65
C ASP A 119 9.51 -2.76 13.04
N ASP A 120 10.58 -1.99 12.80
CA ASP A 120 10.50 -0.67 12.14
C ASP A 120 9.88 -0.73 10.73
N ALA A 121 10.16 -1.80 9.98
CA ALA A 121 9.58 -1.97 8.64
C ALA A 121 8.08 -2.26 8.73
N ILE A 122 7.68 -3.10 9.67
CA ILE A 122 6.26 -3.43 9.93
C ILE A 122 5.52 -2.18 10.40
N GLU A 123 6.08 -1.40 11.33
CA GLU A 123 5.49 -0.13 11.79
C GLU A 123 5.26 0.86 10.64
N LYS A 124 6.23 0.99 9.72
CA LYS A 124 6.07 1.83 8.53
C LYS A 124 4.91 1.38 7.66
N TYR A 125 4.69 0.07 7.49
CA TYR A 125 3.54 -0.44 6.74
C TYR A 125 2.22 -0.22 7.49
N ILE A 126 2.21 -0.35 8.82
CA ILE A 126 1.04 -0.03 9.66
C ILE A 126 0.65 1.45 9.49
N HIS A 127 1.60 2.37 9.58
CA HIS A 127 1.33 3.80 9.37
C HIS A 127 0.81 4.11 7.96
N ARG A 128 1.38 3.46 6.93
CA ARG A 128 0.89 3.59 5.54
C ARG A 128 -0.53 3.06 5.39
N TYR A 129 -0.84 1.94 6.03
CA TYR A 129 -2.18 1.36 6.04
C TYR A 129 -3.19 2.32 6.69
N GLN A 130 -2.85 2.88 7.86
CA GLN A 130 -3.69 3.91 8.51
C GLN A 130 -3.94 5.11 7.61
N ALA A 131 -2.89 5.63 6.98
CA ALA A 131 -3.00 6.78 6.07
C ALA A 131 -3.90 6.47 4.86
N MET A 132 -3.79 5.27 4.28
CA MET A 132 -4.64 4.85 3.16
C MET A 132 -6.10 4.65 3.57
N VAL A 133 -6.36 4.06 4.74
CA VAL A 133 -7.72 3.91 5.28
C VAL A 133 -8.32 5.28 5.57
N ALA A 134 -7.56 6.18 6.20
CA ALA A 134 -8.00 7.54 6.48
C ALA A 134 -8.32 8.31 5.19
N ALA A 135 -7.47 8.22 4.17
CA ALA A 135 -7.71 8.85 2.88
C ALA A 135 -8.99 8.31 2.20
N ARG A 136 -9.21 6.99 2.28
CA ARG A 136 -10.44 6.37 1.77
C ARG A 136 -11.68 6.83 2.53
N GLN A 137 -11.60 6.94 3.85
CA GLN A 137 -12.72 7.41 4.67
C GLN A 137 -13.06 8.89 4.45
N GLN A 138 -12.12 9.67 3.93
CA GLN A 138 -12.31 11.07 3.60
C GLN A 138 -12.74 11.30 2.14
N ASP A 139 -12.82 10.26 1.31
CA ASP A 139 -13.24 10.38 -0.08
C ASP A 139 -14.74 10.75 -0.15
N PRO A 140 -15.09 11.96 -0.65
CA PRO A 140 -16.48 12.42 -0.68
C PRO A 140 -17.39 11.54 -1.54
N ARG A 141 -16.82 10.85 -2.56
CA ARG A 141 -17.58 9.97 -3.46
C ARG A 141 -17.99 8.70 -2.72
N LEU A 142 -17.05 8.08 -2.01
CA LEU A 142 -17.31 6.89 -1.21
C LEU A 142 -18.26 7.19 -0.03
N LEU A 143 -18.10 8.35 0.61
CA LEU A 143 -19.01 8.79 1.67
C LEU A 143 -20.42 8.98 1.10
N ALA A 144 -20.57 9.69 0.00
CA ALA A 144 -21.87 9.89 -0.65
C ALA A 144 -22.53 8.57 -1.08
N GLU A 145 -21.76 7.59 -1.52
CA GLU A 145 -22.25 6.26 -1.88
C GLU A 145 -22.67 5.48 -0.64
N THR A 146 -21.83 5.47 0.40
CA THR A 146 -22.08 4.73 1.65
C THR A 146 -23.30 5.25 2.40
N TYR A 147 -23.52 6.57 2.39
CA TYR A 147 -24.61 7.21 3.12
C TYR A 147 -25.80 7.59 2.23
N ARG A 148 -25.89 7.11 1.00
CA ARG A 148 -26.96 7.47 0.05
C ARG A 148 -28.35 7.19 0.57
N ASP A 149 -28.53 6.07 1.26
CA ASP A 149 -29.84 5.60 1.74
C ASP A 149 -29.97 5.70 3.28
N VAL A 150 -29.08 6.48 3.92
CA VAL A 150 -29.08 6.66 5.37
C VAL A 150 -29.73 8.00 5.71
N GLU A 151 -30.90 7.95 6.35
CA GLU A 151 -31.68 9.16 6.74
C GLU A 151 -31.03 9.92 7.91
N GLU A 152 -30.39 9.21 8.84
CA GLU A 152 -29.80 9.79 10.04
C GLU A 152 -28.48 9.10 10.42
N VAL A 153 -27.46 9.89 10.76
CA VAL A 153 -26.17 9.40 11.25
C VAL A 153 -25.98 9.85 12.69
N VAL A 154 -25.87 8.89 13.61
CA VAL A 154 -25.54 9.17 15.00
C VAL A 154 -24.01 9.20 15.17
N LEU A 155 -23.46 10.37 15.45
CA LEU A 155 -22.04 10.54 15.73
C LEU A 155 -21.80 10.44 17.25
N SER A 156 -21.15 9.36 17.68
CA SER A 156 -20.66 9.23 19.06
C SER A 156 -19.20 9.70 19.10
N ILE A 157 -18.95 10.80 19.80
CA ILE A 157 -17.60 11.34 20.00
C ILE A 157 -17.16 10.95 21.40
N ASP A 158 -16.23 10.01 21.49
CA ASP A 158 -15.51 9.73 22.72
C ASP A 158 -14.30 10.66 22.82
N GLY A 159 -14.03 11.14 24.04
CA GLY A 159 -12.94 12.07 24.29
C GLY A 159 -11.57 11.44 24.03
N LEU A 160 -11.04 11.59 22.82
CA LEU A 160 -9.64 11.35 22.57
C LEU A 160 -8.83 12.44 23.25
N GLN A 161 -7.96 12.07 24.19
CA GLN A 161 -6.96 12.99 24.71
C GLN A 161 -5.85 13.16 23.67
N PRO A 162 -5.78 14.26 22.92
CA PRO A 162 -4.55 14.62 22.24
C PRO A 162 -3.50 14.94 23.32
N GLU A 163 -2.26 14.60 23.07
CA GLU A 163 -1.12 14.73 23.97
C GLU A 163 -1.22 15.97 24.88
N ASN A 164 -1.33 15.73 26.21
CA ASN A 164 -1.38 16.73 27.27
C ASN A 164 -2.63 17.65 27.36
N CYS A 165 -3.72 17.34 26.72
CA CYS A 165 -4.98 18.06 26.96
C CYS A 165 -5.91 17.25 27.86
N LEU A 166 -6.14 17.74 29.08
CA LEU A 166 -7.16 17.21 29.98
C LEU A 166 -8.53 17.60 29.42
N LEU A 167 -9.16 16.73 28.65
CA LEU A 167 -10.58 16.86 28.36
C LEU A 167 -11.38 16.46 29.63
N TYR A 168 -12.07 17.39 30.17
CA TYR A 168 -13.00 17.15 31.27
C TYR A 168 -14.09 16.19 30.80
N THR A 169 -14.03 14.95 31.24
CA THR A 169 -15.18 14.05 31.18
C THR A 169 -16.15 14.48 32.27
N SER A 170 -17.42 14.55 31.95
CA SER A 170 -18.47 14.78 32.97
C SER A 170 -18.29 13.76 34.09
N PRO A 171 -18.40 14.17 35.38
CA PRO A 171 -18.26 13.24 36.49
C PRO A 171 -19.27 12.12 36.34
N SER A 172 -18.79 10.88 36.52
CA SER A 172 -19.63 9.69 36.51
C SER A 172 -20.79 9.85 37.52
N PRO A 173 -21.99 9.34 37.23
CA PRO A 173 -23.11 9.36 38.21
C PRO A 173 -22.77 8.72 39.55
N ARG A 174 -21.69 7.98 39.67
CA ARG A 174 -21.19 7.35 40.91
C ARG A 174 -20.44 8.33 41.83
N ASP A 175 -20.03 9.49 41.33
CA ASP A 175 -19.28 10.49 42.11
C ASP A 175 -20.19 11.50 42.80
N ARG A 176 -21.52 11.28 42.80
CA ARG A 176 -22.52 12.05 43.50
C ARG A 176 -23.06 11.25 44.69
N SER A 177 -22.26 10.99 45.69
CA SER A 177 -22.71 10.52 47.01
C SER A 177 -22.16 11.40 48.10
#